data_c3f5b1278f3881230e68cfd2b3616f82
#
_entry.id   c3f5b1278f3881230e68cfd2b3616f82
#
_cell.length_a   1.000
_cell.length_b   1.000
_cell.length_c   1.000
_cell.angle_alpha   90.00
_cell.angle_beta   90.00
_cell.angle_gamma   90.00
#
_symmetry.space_group_name_H-M   'P 1'
#
loop_
_entity.id
_entity.type
_entity.pdbx_description
1 polymer ?
#
loop_
_entity_poly.entity_id
_entity_poly.type
_entity_poly.pdbx_seq_one_letter_code
_entity_poly.pdbx_strand_id
1 'polypeptide(L)'
;VGVVSYAQDAEKEARAAESVKKCQETAKDPITVKLIMEKVDKACALIEKEGPAAFPKFSGKDSVFLFCGNYLWVHGLKDSVTLVHPVRPALEGKDMSTFKDKNGKAFFAEMNETVKKNGSGWVEYYWPKPDAKEPSVKTSYVKLAKFEGKEYVVGCGVYDLTMEQVKKELAEAK
;
A
#
# COMPACT_ATOMS: atom_id res chain seq x y z
N VAL A 1 -32.15 -2.36 1.18
CA VAL A 1 -30.82 -2.41 0.55
C VAL A 1 -29.90 -1.32 1.09
N GLY A 2 -30.42 -0.13 1.50
CA GLY A 2 -29.59 0.99 1.99
C GLY A 2 -28.98 0.85 3.39
N VAL A 3 -29.62 0.16 4.30
CA VAL A 3 -29.19 0.10 5.71
C VAL A 3 -27.90 -0.73 5.91
N VAL A 4 -27.72 -1.78 5.13
CA VAL A 4 -26.51 -2.63 5.20
C VAL A 4 -25.27 -1.90 4.68
N SER A 5 -25.44 -1.05 3.68
CA SER A 5 -24.35 -0.23 3.11
C SER A 5 -23.80 0.79 4.12
N TYR A 6 -24.69 1.52 4.81
CA TYR A 6 -24.26 2.53 5.79
C TYR A 6 -23.51 1.94 6.99
N ALA A 7 -23.94 0.77 7.49
CA ALA A 7 -23.27 0.10 8.60
C ALA A 7 -21.85 -0.39 8.19
N GLN A 8 -21.72 -0.95 6.99
CA GLN A 8 -20.42 -1.40 6.46
C GLN A 8 -19.47 -0.23 6.21
N ASP A 9 -19.97 0.89 5.69
CA ASP A 9 -19.16 2.09 5.46
C ASP A 9 -18.70 2.70 6.79
N ALA A 10 -19.58 2.77 7.81
CA ALA A 10 -19.20 3.24 9.14
C ALA A 10 -18.14 2.35 9.81
N GLU A 11 -18.23 1.03 9.66
CA GLU A 11 -17.24 0.10 10.17
C GLU A 11 -15.88 0.24 9.47
N LYS A 12 -15.88 0.43 8.16
CA LYS A 12 -14.66 0.71 7.39
C LYS A 12 -14.00 2.01 7.82
N GLU A 13 -14.77 3.08 7.99
CA GLU A 13 -14.25 4.37 8.45
C GLU A 13 -13.68 4.30 9.87
N ALA A 14 -14.36 3.62 10.79
CA ALA A 14 -13.85 3.41 12.14
C ALA A 14 -12.53 2.63 12.14
N ARG A 15 -12.43 1.60 11.30
CA ARG A 15 -11.22 0.80 11.14
C ARG A 15 -10.08 1.58 10.50
N ALA A 16 -10.39 2.47 9.55
CA ALA A 16 -9.42 3.38 8.97
C ALA A 16 -8.89 4.39 9.99
N ALA A 17 -9.75 4.91 10.87
CA ALA A 17 -9.33 5.80 11.96
C ALA A 17 -8.36 5.08 12.93
N GLU A 18 -8.60 3.83 13.27
CA GLU A 18 -7.66 3.00 14.04
C GLU A 18 -6.34 2.81 13.31
N SER A 19 -6.38 2.59 12.00
CA SER A 19 -5.20 2.43 11.16
C SER A 19 -4.35 3.71 11.12
N VAL A 20 -4.98 4.88 10.96
CA VAL A 20 -4.30 6.19 11.01
C VAL A 20 -3.64 6.39 12.36
N LYS A 21 -4.36 6.11 13.46
CA LYS A 21 -3.82 6.22 14.82
C LYS A 21 -2.60 5.32 15.00
N LYS A 22 -2.66 4.08 14.55
CA LYS A 22 -1.54 3.14 14.58
C LYS A 22 -0.33 3.66 13.80
N CYS A 23 -0.53 4.23 12.62
CA CYS A 23 0.53 4.88 11.86
C CYS A 23 1.16 6.05 12.63
N GLN A 24 0.34 6.89 13.26
CA GLN A 24 0.85 8.01 14.08
C GLN A 24 1.67 7.53 15.28
N GLU A 25 1.20 6.51 16.00
CA GLU A 25 1.90 5.93 17.15
C GLU A 25 3.26 5.34 16.77
N THR A 26 3.39 4.76 15.58
CA THR A 26 4.62 4.11 15.09
C THR A 26 5.47 5.02 14.20
N ALA A 27 5.06 6.27 13.95
CA ALA A 27 5.73 7.16 13.00
C ALA A 27 7.19 7.52 13.37
N LYS A 28 7.55 7.43 14.65
CA LYS A 28 8.89 7.67 15.15
C LYS A 28 9.80 6.44 15.10
N ASP A 29 9.24 5.26 14.85
CA ASP A 29 10.02 4.04 14.78
C ASP A 29 10.89 4.07 13.50
N PRO A 30 12.15 3.61 13.57
CA PRO A 30 13.04 3.65 12.42
C PRO A 30 12.53 2.72 11.33
N ILE A 31 12.55 3.23 10.10
CA ILE A 31 12.18 2.46 8.91
C ILE A 31 13.42 2.23 8.04
N THR A 32 13.52 1.05 7.44
CA THR A 32 14.55 0.71 6.46
C THR A 32 13.91 0.18 5.19
N VAL A 33 14.59 0.34 4.08
CA VAL A 33 14.20 -0.24 2.78
C VAL A 33 14.02 -1.76 2.89
N LYS A 34 14.91 -2.43 3.62
CA LYS A 34 14.83 -3.88 3.88
C LYS A 34 13.55 -4.26 4.63
N LEU A 35 13.19 -3.52 5.68
CA LEU A 35 11.95 -3.77 6.44
C LEU A 35 10.69 -3.62 5.57
N ILE A 36 10.67 -2.63 4.67
CA ILE A 36 9.57 -2.46 3.72
C ILE A 36 9.42 -3.71 2.82
N MET A 37 10.53 -4.17 2.24
CA MET A 37 10.52 -5.38 1.40
C MET A 37 10.05 -6.61 2.18
N GLU A 38 10.54 -6.83 3.39
CA GLU A 38 10.13 -7.94 4.25
C GLU A 38 8.64 -7.91 4.58
N LYS A 39 8.07 -6.73 4.83
CA LYS A 39 6.63 -6.57 5.10
C LYS A 39 5.79 -6.86 3.87
N VAL A 40 6.21 -6.40 2.69
CA VAL A 40 5.54 -6.71 1.43
C VAL A 40 5.63 -8.21 1.12
N ASP A 41 6.78 -8.84 1.32
CA ASP A 41 6.95 -10.28 1.12
C ASP A 41 6.01 -11.10 2.03
N LYS A 42 5.90 -10.74 3.31
CA LYS A 42 4.95 -11.36 4.25
C LYS A 42 3.50 -11.18 3.82
N ALA A 43 3.15 -10.00 3.33
CA ALA A 43 1.80 -9.72 2.86
C ALA A 43 1.47 -10.50 1.57
N CYS A 44 2.41 -10.61 0.63
CA CYS A 44 2.26 -11.44 -0.56
C CYS A 44 2.03 -12.90 -0.19
N ALA A 45 2.86 -13.47 0.68
CA ALA A 45 2.73 -14.86 1.15
C ALA A 45 1.37 -15.09 1.84
N LEU A 46 0.86 -14.12 2.60
CA LEU A 46 -0.45 -14.20 3.24
C LEU A 46 -1.57 -14.23 2.20
N ILE A 47 -1.51 -13.37 1.18
CA ILE A 47 -2.49 -13.33 0.09
C ILE A 47 -2.43 -14.62 -0.74
N GLU A 48 -1.24 -15.12 -1.04
CA GLU A 48 -1.06 -16.38 -1.78
C GLU A 48 -1.62 -17.60 -1.04
N LYS A 49 -1.67 -17.53 0.28
CA LYS A 49 -2.26 -18.58 1.14
C LYS A 49 -3.77 -18.45 1.32
N GLU A 50 -4.27 -17.23 1.54
CA GLU A 50 -5.65 -16.99 2.01
C GLU A 50 -6.51 -16.22 1.00
N GLY A 51 -5.92 -15.66 -0.05
CA GLY A 51 -6.62 -14.82 -1.02
C GLY A 51 -7.24 -13.59 -0.38
N PRO A 52 -8.45 -13.18 -0.85
CA PRO A 52 -9.16 -12.02 -0.30
C PRO A 52 -9.51 -12.10 1.20
N ALA A 53 -9.54 -13.29 1.78
CA ALA A 53 -9.72 -13.45 3.24
C ALA A 53 -8.59 -12.81 4.06
N ALA A 54 -7.42 -12.57 3.45
CA ALA A 54 -6.31 -11.86 4.06
C ALA A 54 -6.55 -10.33 4.18
N PHE A 55 -7.39 -9.73 3.34
CA PHE A 55 -7.52 -8.28 3.23
C PHE A 55 -7.90 -7.57 4.54
N PRO A 56 -8.81 -8.06 5.38
CA PRO A 56 -9.10 -7.44 6.67
C PRO A 56 -7.89 -7.33 7.61
N LYS A 57 -6.87 -8.17 7.44
CA LYS A 57 -5.66 -8.19 8.28
C LYS A 57 -4.71 -7.03 8.02
N PHE A 58 -4.95 -6.25 6.96
CA PHE A 58 -4.15 -5.08 6.61
C PHE A 58 -4.51 -3.82 7.39
N SER A 59 -5.67 -3.79 8.04
CA SER A 59 -6.23 -2.61 8.71
C SER A 59 -6.53 -2.87 10.17
N GLY A 60 -6.74 -1.78 10.94
CA GLY A 60 -7.09 -1.81 12.34
C GLY A 60 -5.86 -1.84 13.25
N LYS A 61 -6.10 -1.58 14.54
CA LYS A 61 -5.04 -1.38 15.56
C LYS A 61 -4.07 -2.56 15.71
N ASP A 62 -4.52 -3.77 15.42
CA ASP A 62 -3.75 -5.01 15.62
C ASP A 62 -2.99 -5.45 14.34
N SER A 63 -3.11 -4.70 13.24
CA SER A 63 -2.44 -5.05 12.00
C SER A 63 -0.92 -4.90 12.10
N VAL A 64 -0.20 -5.97 11.76
CA VAL A 64 1.27 -5.98 11.65
C VAL A 64 1.77 -5.29 10.37
N PHE A 65 0.85 -4.92 9.48
CA PHE A 65 1.12 -4.19 8.24
C PHE A 65 0.97 -2.67 8.38
N LEU A 66 0.72 -2.19 9.60
CA LEU A 66 0.75 -0.79 10.00
C LEU A 66 1.98 -0.59 10.91
N PHE A 67 3.02 0.06 10.40
CA PHE A 67 4.32 0.14 11.08
C PHE A 67 5.11 1.36 10.62
N CYS A 68 5.92 1.92 11.49
CA CYS A 68 6.84 3.04 11.19
C CYS A 68 6.16 4.21 10.45
N GLY A 69 4.92 4.53 10.80
CA GLY A 69 4.13 5.58 10.14
C GLY A 69 3.60 5.19 8.75
N ASN A 70 3.70 3.94 8.35
CA ASN A 70 3.35 3.45 7.03
C ASN A 70 2.30 2.32 7.07
N TYR A 71 1.83 1.98 5.90
CA TYR A 71 0.81 0.96 5.65
C TYR A 71 1.08 0.24 4.33
N LEU A 72 0.49 -0.93 4.18
CA LEU A 72 0.44 -1.64 2.91
C LEU A 72 -0.94 -1.44 2.26
N TRP A 73 -0.96 -1.38 0.92
CA TRP A 73 -2.18 -1.43 0.13
C TRP A 73 -2.14 -2.59 -0.86
N VAL A 74 -3.30 -2.94 -1.39
CA VAL A 74 -3.45 -3.97 -2.43
C VAL A 74 -4.33 -3.43 -3.55
N HIS A 75 -3.92 -3.64 -4.80
CA HIS A 75 -4.76 -3.40 -5.96
C HIS A 75 -4.66 -4.54 -6.98
N GLY A 76 -5.64 -4.63 -7.87
CA GLY A 76 -5.64 -5.61 -8.95
C GLY A 76 -4.61 -5.24 -10.03
N LEU A 77 -3.78 -6.21 -10.46
CA LEU A 77 -2.78 -5.96 -11.50
C LEU A 77 -3.43 -5.63 -12.86
N LYS A 78 -4.54 -6.28 -13.17
CA LYS A 78 -5.20 -6.16 -14.49
C LYS A 78 -6.01 -4.88 -14.63
N ASP A 79 -6.71 -4.48 -13.59
CA ASP A 79 -7.72 -3.42 -13.62
C ASP A 79 -7.35 -2.17 -12.80
N SER A 80 -6.24 -2.22 -12.05
CA SER A 80 -5.81 -1.14 -11.15
C SER A 80 -6.84 -0.76 -10.08
N VAL A 81 -7.83 -1.62 -9.81
CA VAL A 81 -8.84 -1.36 -8.78
C VAL A 81 -8.22 -1.53 -7.41
N THR A 82 -8.33 -0.51 -6.56
CA THR A 82 -7.90 -0.59 -5.17
C THR A 82 -8.79 -1.57 -4.41
N LEU A 83 -8.19 -2.57 -3.79
CA LEU A 83 -8.87 -3.62 -3.02
C LEU A 83 -8.72 -3.42 -1.52
N VAL A 84 -7.57 -2.91 -1.07
CA VAL A 84 -7.26 -2.61 0.32
C VAL A 84 -6.53 -1.28 0.40
N HIS A 85 -7.04 -0.35 1.20
CA HIS A 85 -6.33 0.87 1.54
C HIS A 85 -6.60 1.27 3.00
N PRO A 86 -5.76 0.84 3.97
CA PRO A 86 -6.05 0.93 5.41
C PRO A 86 -6.38 2.32 5.94
N VAL A 87 -5.77 3.36 5.35
CA VAL A 87 -5.91 4.75 5.83
C VAL A 87 -6.81 5.62 4.94
N ARG A 88 -7.23 5.12 3.77
CA ARG A 88 -8.12 5.82 2.82
C ARG A 88 -9.13 4.84 2.21
N PRO A 89 -10.08 4.33 2.99
CA PRO A 89 -11.03 3.31 2.53
C PRO A 89 -11.93 3.79 1.39
N ALA A 90 -12.09 5.09 1.21
CA ALA A 90 -12.81 5.67 0.09
C ALA A 90 -12.18 5.39 -1.29
N LEU A 91 -10.92 4.93 -1.35
CA LEU A 91 -10.26 4.49 -2.57
C LEU A 91 -10.60 3.05 -2.95
N GLU A 92 -11.05 2.24 -2.00
CA GLU A 92 -11.41 0.84 -2.27
C GLU A 92 -12.57 0.75 -3.26
N GLY A 93 -12.39 -0.10 -4.27
CA GLY A 93 -13.31 -0.25 -5.39
C GLY A 93 -13.12 0.75 -6.53
N LYS A 94 -12.19 1.71 -6.40
CA LYS A 94 -11.90 2.68 -7.47
C LYS A 94 -10.80 2.18 -8.40
N ASP A 95 -11.03 2.37 -9.70
CA ASP A 95 -10.01 2.20 -10.73
C ASP A 95 -9.03 3.37 -10.68
N MET A 96 -7.76 3.06 -10.43
CA MET A 96 -6.68 4.04 -10.31
C MET A 96 -5.79 4.09 -11.56
N SER A 97 -6.16 3.42 -12.65
CA SER A 97 -5.33 3.32 -13.87
C SER A 97 -4.97 4.66 -14.49
N THR A 98 -5.86 5.63 -14.42
CA THR A 98 -5.68 6.99 -14.97
C THR A 98 -5.31 8.03 -13.92
N PHE A 99 -5.26 7.63 -12.65
CA PHE A 99 -4.93 8.54 -11.56
C PHE A 99 -3.49 9.04 -11.68
N LYS A 100 -3.31 10.35 -11.51
CA LYS A 100 -2.00 11.01 -11.60
C LYS A 100 -1.69 11.74 -10.28
N ASP A 101 -0.42 11.74 -9.91
CA ASP A 101 0.04 12.56 -8.80
C ASP A 101 0.11 14.06 -9.18
N LYS A 102 0.52 14.90 -8.23
CA LYS A 102 0.61 16.35 -8.45
C LYS A 102 1.52 16.79 -9.61
N ASN A 103 2.43 15.91 -10.03
CA ASN A 103 3.35 16.15 -11.15
C ASN A 103 2.85 15.52 -12.47
N GLY A 104 1.65 14.97 -12.49
CA GLY A 104 1.07 14.34 -13.67
C GLY A 104 1.53 12.90 -13.91
N LYS A 105 2.20 12.27 -12.94
CA LYS A 105 2.70 10.89 -13.06
C LYS A 105 1.58 9.88 -12.81
N ALA A 106 1.33 9.00 -13.78
CA ALA A 106 0.41 7.87 -13.66
C ALA A 106 1.10 6.70 -12.94
N PHE A 107 1.30 6.83 -11.64
CA PHE A 107 2.15 5.93 -10.88
C PHE A 107 1.56 4.53 -10.67
N PHE A 108 0.23 4.34 -10.65
CA PHE A 108 -0.37 2.99 -10.65
C PHE A 108 -0.05 2.23 -11.94
N ALA A 109 -0.10 2.90 -13.09
CA ALA A 109 0.30 2.31 -14.36
C ALA A 109 1.78 1.90 -14.34
N GLU A 110 2.66 2.74 -13.81
CA GLU A 110 4.09 2.41 -13.67
C GLU A 110 4.33 1.25 -12.70
N MET A 111 3.60 1.17 -11.60
CA MET A 111 3.64 0.04 -10.67
C MET A 111 3.26 -1.26 -11.36
N ASN A 112 2.18 -1.26 -12.12
CA ASN A 112 1.71 -2.43 -12.86
C ASN A 112 2.73 -2.88 -13.91
N GLU A 113 3.30 -1.96 -14.68
CA GLU A 113 4.35 -2.29 -15.65
C GLU A 113 5.62 -2.84 -14.98
N THR A 114 6.03 -2.25 -13.86
CA THR A 114 7.15 -2.73 -13.05
C THR A 114 6.94 -4.16 -12.59
N VAL A 115 5.76 -4.46 -12.06
CA VAL A 115 5.41 -5.79 -11.56
C VAL A 115 5.26 -6.80 -12.70
N LYS A 116 4.64 -6.44 -13.81
CA LYS A 116 4.54 -7.30 -15.01
C LYS A 116 5.91 -7.68 -15.56
N LYS A 117 6.82 -6.73 -15.62
CA LYS A 117 8.15 -6.93 -16.19
C LYS A 117 9.10 -7.71 -15.27
N ASN A 118 9.10 -7.39 -13.98
CA ASN A 118 10.13 -7.84 -13.04
C ASN A 118 9.59 -8.63 -11.84
N GLY A 119 8.27 -8.77 -11.70
CA GLY A 119 7.63 -9.37 -10.51
C GLY A 119 7.58 -8.44 -9.30
N SER A 120 8.52 -7.52 -9.19
CA SER A 120 8.60 -6.52 -8.12
C SER A 120 9.49 -5.34 -8.53
N GLY A 121 9.43 -4.26 -7.77
CA GLY A 121 10.31 -3.11 -7.97
C GLY A 121 9.89 -1.90 -7.17
N TRP A 122 10.61 -0.80 -7.37
CA TRP A 122 10.40 0.45 -6.67
C TRP A 122 9.85 1.52 -7.62
N VAL A 123 8.90 2.34 -7.12
CA VAL A 123 8.30 3.45 -7.86
C VAL A 123 8.24 4.68 -6.96
N GLU A 124 8.75 5.82 -7.45
CA GLU A 124 8.70 7.11 -6.76
C GLU A 124 7.52 7.93 -7.29
N TYR A 125 6.77 8.54 -6.38
CA TYR A 125 5.62 9.40 -6.70
C TYR A 125 5.29 10.32 -5.52
N TYR A 126 4.31 11.19 -5.69
CA TYR A 126 3.80 12.06 -4.62
C TYR A 126 2.49 11.53 -4.07
N TRP A 127 2.43 11.34 -2.75
CA TRP A 127 1.24 10.85 -2.05
C TRP A 127 1.16 11.43 -0.62
N PRO A 128 -0.04 11.76 -0.10
CA PRO A 128 -0.17 12.27 1.27
C PRO A 128 0.18 11.20 2.32
N LYS A 129 0.86 11.61 3.39
CA LYS A 129 1.03 10.79 4.60
C LYS A 129 -0.34 10.45 5.20
N PRO A 130 -0.43 9.40 6.06
CA PRO A 130 -1.70 8.96 6.65
C PRO A 130 -2.53 10.07 7.32
N ASP A 131 -1.89 11.01 7.97
CA ASP A 131 -2.47 12.12 8.72
C ASP A 131 -2.39 13.49 8.00
N ALA A 132 -1.93 13.51 6.76
CA ALA A 132 -1.73 14.73 5.99
C ALA A 132 -2.65 14.83 4.77
N LYS A 133 -2.91 16.07 4.33
CA LYS A 133 -3.62 16.37 3.08
C LYS A 133 -2.65 16.64 1.94
N GLU A 134 -1.53 17.31 2.25
CA GLU A 134 -0.53 17.68 1.26
C GLU A 134 0.35 16.49 0.86
N PRO A 135 0.57 16.29 -0.45
CA PRO A 135 1.42 15.21 -0.94
C PRO A 135 2.90 15.42 -0.58
N SER A 136 3.55 14.36 -0.12
CA SER A 136 5.00 14.27 0.05
C SER A 136 5.58 13.28 -0.95
N VAL A 137 6.89 13.36 -1.23
CA VAL A 137 7.55 12.31 -2.00
C VAL A 137 7.43 10.97 -1.26
N LYS A 138 7.08 9.94 -1.99
CA LYS A 138 6.96 8.56 -1.51
C LYS A 138 7.61 7.62 -2.50
N THR A 139 8.46 6.74 -2.02
CA THR A 139 9.06 5.69 -2.84
C THR A 139 8.58 4.35 -2.32
N SER A 140 7.87 3.60 -3.15
CA SER A 140 7.20 2.36 -2.75
C SER A 140 7.78 1.15 -3.44
N TYR A 141 7.97 0.08 -2.67
CA TYR A 141 8.18 -1.26 -3.17
C TYR A 141 6.85 -1.91 -3.48
N VAL A 142 6.73 -2.46 -4.69
CA VAL A 142 5.55 -3.17 -5.17
C VAL A 142 5.92 -4.57 -5.61
N LYS A 143 5.07 -5.55 -5.33
CA LYS A 143 5.31 -6.96 -5.66
C LYS A 143 4.03 -7.69 -6.05
N LEU A 144 4.18 -8.65 -6.96
CA LEU A 144 3.13 -9.54 -7.40
C LEU A 144 2.78 -10.56 -6.32
N ALA A 145 1.47 -10.74 -6.08
CA ALA A 145 0.92 -11.89 -5.37
C ALA A 145 -0.16 -12.55 -6.22
N LYS A 146 -0.27 -13.88 -6.19
CA LYS A 146 -1.23 -14.65 -6.99
C LYS A 146 -2.08 -15.55 -6.10
N PHE A 147 -3.38 -15.59 -6.37
CA PHE A 147 -4.29 -16.50 -5.71
C PHE A 147 -5.41 -16.91 -6.66
N GLU A 148 -5.57 -18.21 -6.90
CA GLU A 148 -6.64 -18.79 -7.75
C GLU A 148 -6.79 -18.08 -9.10
N GLY A 149 -5.67 -17.85 -9.79
CA GLY A 149 -5.62 -17.22 -11.11
C GLY A 149 -5.80 -15.69 -11.10
N LYS A 150 -6.02 -15.07 -9.95
CA LYS A 150 -6.04 -13.62 -9.79
C LYS A 150 -4.66 -13.10 -9.44
N GLU A 151 -4.34 -11.93 -9.96
CA GLU A 151 -3.05 -11.26 -9.77
C GLU A 151 -3.25 -9.93 -9.04
N TYR A 152 -2.51 -9.76 -7.95
CA TYR A 152 -2.55 -8.60 -7.08
C TYR A 152 -1.20 -7.91 -7.04
N VAL A 153 -1.22 -6.60 -6.90
CA VAL A 153 -0.04 -5.79 -6.57
C VAL A 153 -0.15 -5.38 -5.11
N VAL A 154 0.84 -5.77 -4.33
CA VAL A 154 0.98 -5.38 -2.92
C VAL A 154 2.07 -4.33 -2.83
N GLY A 155 1.80 -3.22 -2.17
CA GLY A 155 2.75 -2.13 -2.07
C GLY A 155 2.88 -1.55 -0.67
N CYS A 156 4.08 -1.08 -0.38
CA CYS A 156 4.41 -0.27 0.79
C CYS A 156 5.52 0.71 0.46
N GLY A 157 5.44 1.92 0.98
CA GLY A 157 6.43 2.95 0.68
C GLY A 157 7.04 3.59 1.91
N VAL A 158 8.06 4.37 1.65
CA VAL A 158 8.67 5.28 2.59
C VAL A 158 8.47 6.71 2.12
N TYR A 159 8.09 7.58 3.04
CA TYR A 159 7.93 9.01 2.77
C TYR A 159 9.26 9.75 2.95
N ASP A 160 9.40 10.87 2.22
CA ASP A 160 10.54 11.76 2.29
C ASP A 160 11.90 11.10 1.91
N LEU A 161 11.82 9.99 1.16
CA LEU A 161 12.99 9.28 0.62
C LEU A 161 12.84 9.17 -0.90
N THR A 162 13.84 9.62 -1.64
CA THR A 162 13.85 9.55 -3.11
C THR A 162 14.29 8.17 -3.60
N MET A 163 14.03 7.89 -4.88
CA MET A 163 14.52 6.67 -5.53
C MET A 163 16.03 6.52 -5.45
N GLU A 164 16.77 7.62 -5.56
CA GLU A 164 18.23 7.61 -5.46
C GLU A 164 18.69 7.17 -4.08
N GLN A 165 18.05 7.70 -3.02
CA GLN A 165 18.34 7.32 -1.63
C GLN A 165 17.99 5.85 -1.36
N VAL A 166 16.85 5.37 -1.89
CA VAL A 166 16.46 3.94 -1.79
C VAL A 166 17.51 3.04 -2.46
N LYS A 167 17.96 3.41 -3.66
CA LYS A 167 19.02 2.65 -4.37
C LYS A 167 20.33 2.61 -3.59
N LYS A 168 20.70 3.71 -2.93
CA LYS A 168 21.89 3.78 -2.07
C LYS A 168 21.76 2.82 -0.88
N GLU A 169 20.65 2.86 -0.15
CA GLU A 169 20.42 1.92 0.97
C GLU A 169 20.46 0.46 0.52
N LEU A 170 19.87 0.13 -0.63
CA LEU A 170 19.91 -1.23 -1.18
C LEU A 170 21.32 -1.69 -1.54
N ALA A 171 22.18 -0.79 -1.99
CA ALA A 171 23.58 -1.10 -2.29
C ALA A 171 24.42 -1.31 -1.04
N GLU A 172 24.16 -0.56 0.02
CA GLU A 172 24.86 -0.65 1.31
C GLU A 172 24.44 -1.89 2.14
N ALA A 173 23.26 -2.45 1.87
CA ALA A 173 22.70 -3.61 2.57
C ALA A 173 23.18 -4.98 2.03
N LYS A 174 24.00 -4.99 0.97
CA LYS A 174 24.61 -6.20 0.36
C LYS A 174 25.95 -6.53 0.99
#